data_221df8ddb808dd7ead01141be6ae38a8
#
_entry.id   221df8ddb808dd7ead01141be6ae38a8
#
_cell.length_a   1.000
_cell.length_b   1.000
_cell.length_c   1.000
_cell.angle_alpha   90.00
_cell.angle_beta   90.00
_cell.angle_gamma   90.00
#
_symmetry.space_group_name_H-M   'P 1'
#
loop_
_entity.id
_entity.type
_entity.pdbx_description
1 polymer ?
#
loop_
_entity_poly.entity_id
_entity_poly.type
_entity_poly.pdbx_seq_one_letter_code
_entity_poly.pdbx_strand_id
1 'polypeptide(L)'
;MLAALLIVFREVFEAGLIVGIVMAVTAGVPARTLWVMGGVVAGVLGAGVVALFTGALSELFNGSGQEIFNASILAFAVVMLTWHNVWMARHGREMAAELHAAGEAVVEGSKSLAALGAVVAIAVLREVSEVVLFLYGVAAAQGGASFAMVVGGFVGLFLGALVCLATYLGLVSIPQRYLFGVTSALIALLAAGMAAQAIAFLEQANILTALDQTVWDTSWLISDSSFLGRGLHTLIGYVGQPTAMQLVVYAATLAVMIVLMKLFGAPPPERPRIAAAE
;
A
#
# COMPACT_ATOMS: atom_id res chain seq x y z
N MET A 1 3.90 -13.25 -5.06
CA MET A 1 3.16 -12.76 -6.24
C MET A 1 1.95 -11.92 -5.85
N LEU A 2 0.96 -12.48 -5.14
CA LEU A 2 -0.31 -11.77 -4.84
C LEU A 2 -0.12 -10.52 -3.96
N ALA A 3 0.73 -10.55 -2.91
CA ALA A 3 1.01 -9.36 -2.11
C ALA A 3 1.58 -8.21 -2.95
N ALA A 4 2.58 -8.50 -3.78
CA ALA A 4 3.16 -7.50 -4.67
C ALA A 4 2.13 -6.95 -5.66
N LEU A 5 1.27 -7.81 -6.21
CA LEU A 5 0.17 -7.39 -7.08
C LEU A 5 -0.78 -6.43 -6.37
N LEU A 6 -1.24 -6.78 -5.16
CA LEU A 6 -2.20 -5.96 -4.41
C LEU A 6 -1.63 -4.61 -4.00
N ILE A 7 -0.39 -4.60 -3.49
CA ILE A 7 0.30 -3.38 -3.09
C ILE A 7 0.49 -2.48 -4.30
N VAL A 8 1.12 -2.99 -5.36
CA VAL A 8 1.42 -2.18 -6.55
C VAL A 8 0.14 -1.71 -7.24
N PHE A 9 -0.87 -2.57 -7.35
CA PHE A 9 -2.18 -2.19 -7.89
C PHE A 9 -2.76 -0.98 -7.15
N ARG A 10 -2.76 -1.03 -5.81
CA ARG A 10 -3.32 0.03 -4.98
C ARG A 10 -2.57 1.34 -5.15
N GLU A 11 -1.25 1.32 -5.00
CA GLU A 11 -0.45 2.56 -5.05
C GLU A 11 -0.46 3.18 -6.47
N VAL A 12 -0.43 2.33 -7.50
CA VAL A 12 -0.58 2.80 -8.90
C VAL A 12 -1.98 3.37 -9.13
N PHE A 13 -3.01 2.79 -8.55
CA PHE A 13 -4.36 3.32 -8.62
C PHE A 13 -4.45 4.68 -7.90
N GLU A 14 -3.86 4.83 -6.71
CA GLU A 14 -3.82 6.10 -5.96
C GLU A 14 -3.05 7.18 -6.75
N ALA A 15 -1.84 6.87 -7.23
CA ALA A 15 -1.07 7.77 -8.10
C ALA A 15 -1.84 8.15 -9.38
N GLY A 16 -2.51 7.18 -9.99
CA GLY A 16 -3.31 7.38 -11.20
C GLY A 16 -4.53 8.27 -10.97
N LEU A 17 -5.18 8.18 -9.80
CA LEU A 17 -6.26 9.10 -9.43
C LEU A 17 -5.75 10.54 -9.30
N ILE A 18 -4.59 10.74 -8.68
CA ILE A 18 -3.94 12.06 -8.57
C ILE A 18 -3.71 12.65 -9.95
N VAL A 19 -3.06 11.88 -10.84
CA VAL A 19 -2.80 12.28 -12.22
C VAL A 19 -4.12 12.55 -12.97
N GLY A 20 -5.11 11.68 -12.79
CA GLY A 20 -6.44 11.81 -13.43
C GLY A 20 -7.18 13.07 -13.02
N ILE A 21 -7.22 13.42 -11.73
CA ILE A 21 -7.83 14.64 -11.21
C ILE A 21 -7.15 15.86 -11.82
N VAL A 22 -5.82 15.91 -11.74
CA VAL A 22 -5.03 17.04 -12.28
C VAL A 22 -5.25 17.20 -13.79
N MET A 23 -5.24 16.10 -14.54
CA MET A 23 -5.50 16.12 -15.99
C MET A 23 -6.94 16.53 -16.33
N ALA A 24 -7.92 16.16 -15.52
CA ALA A 24 -9.30 16.55 -15.74
C ALA A 24 -9.52 18.06 -15.49
N VAL A 25 -9.04 18.57 -14.36
CA VAL A 25 -9.22 19.97 -13.96
C VAL A 25 -8.49 20.91 -14.91
N THR A 26 -7.30 20.56 -15.37
CA THR A 26 -6.51 21.39 -16.29
C THR A 26 -6.88 21.17 -17.77
N ALA A 27 -8.09 20.66 -18.05
CA ALA A 27 -8.54 20.44 -19.42
C ALA A 27 -8.49 21.76 -20.23
N GLY A 28 -7.85 21.70 -21.42
CA GLY A 28 -7.69 22.87 -22.28
C GLY A 28 -6.43 23.71 -22.05
N VAL A 29 -5.69 23.53 -20.96
CA VAL A 29 -4.43 24.25 -20.73
C VAL A 29 -3.33 23.69 -21.66
N PRO A 30 -2.67 24.53 -22.48
CA PRO A 30 -1.57 24.09 -23.35
C PRO A 30 -0.40 23.50 -22.54
N ALA A 31 0.25 22.47 -23.08
CA ALA A 31 1.43 21.83 -22.49
C ALA A 31 1.21 21.12 -21.13
N ARG A 32 -0.02 21.06 -20.58
CA ARG A 32 -0.32 20.40 -19.31
C ARG A 32 0.21 18.96 -19.23
N THR A 33 0.00 18.20 -20.30
CA THR A 33 0.42 16.79 -20.36
C THR A 33 1.94 16.63 -20.20
N LEU A 34 2.72 17.55 -20.79
CA LEU A 34 4.18 17.53 -20.67
C LEU A 34 4.63 17.73 -19.20
N TRP A 35 4.03 18.71 -18.51
CA TRP A 35 4.36 19.01 -17.14
C TRP A 35 3.88 17.94 -16.15
N VAL A 36 2.68 17.41 -16.36
CA VAL A 36 2.15 16.31 -15.52
C VAL A 36 2.97 15.03 -15.72
N MET A 37 3.26 14.66 -16.99
CA MET A 37 4.11 13.49 -17.26
C MET A 37 5.56 13.69 -16.80
N GLY A 38 6.09 14.91 -16.94
CA GLY A 38 7.38 15.28 -16.36
C GLY A 38 7.40 15.09 -14.83
N GLY A 39 6.33 15.49 -14.15
CA GLY A 39 6.14 15.26 -12.72
C GLY A 39 6.09 13.75 -12.37
N VAL A 40 5.34 12.96 -13.13
CA VAL A 40 5.30 11.49 -12.94
C VAL A 40 6.69 10.88 -13.08
N VAL A 41 7.42 11.22 -14.15
CA VAL A 41 8.77 10.70 -14.38
C VAL A 41 9.72 11.12 -13.26
N ALA A 42 9.68 12.39 -12.84
CA ALA A 42 10.51 12.89 -11.75
C ALA A 42 10.19 12.17 -10.42
N GLY A 43 8.91 11.92 -10.11
CA GLY A 43 8.48 11.18 -8.94
C GLY A 43 8.99 9.73 -8.95
N VAL A 44 8.85 9.03 -10.08
CA VAL A 44 9.35 7.65 -10.24
C VAL A 44 10.88 7.59 -10.12
N LEU A 45 11.61 8.53 -10.72
CA LEU A 45 13.08 8.59 -10.60
C LEU A 45 13.50 8.86 -9.15
N GLY A 46 12.81 9.76 -8.45
CA GLY A 46 13.04 10.01 -7.03
C GLY A 46 12.82 8.78 -6.17
N ALA A 47 11.74 8.03 -6.41
CA ALA A 47 11.50 6.75 -5.72
C ALA A 47 12.56 5.70 -6.05
N GLY A 48 13.14 5.72 -7.25
CA GLY A 48 14.30 4.91 -7.61
C GLY A 48 15.51 5.17 -6.72
N VAL A 49 15.74 6.42 -6.34
CA VAL A 49 16.81 6.78 -5.37
C VAL A 49 16.49 6.19 -3.99
N VAL A 50 15.23 6.25 -3.55
CA VAL A 50 14.79 5.61 -2.29
C VAL A 50 15.03 4.11 -2.34
N ALA A 51 14.73 3.45 -3.47
CA ALA A 51 14.98 2.01 -3.66
C ALA A 51 16.46 1.64 -3.55
N LEU A 52 17.34 2.42 -4.18
CA LEU A 52 18.79 2.22 -4.10
C LEU A 52 19.30 2.37 -2.67
N PHE A 53 18.83 3.39 -1.95
CA PHE A 53 19.20 3.62 -0.56
C PHE A 53 18.73 2.47 0.35
N THR A 54 17.49 2.02 0.19
CA THR A 54 16.93 0.89 0.94
C THR A 54 17.71 -0.40 0.66
N GLY A 55 18.10 -0.64 -0.60
CA GLY A 55 18.93 -1.78 -0.99
C GLY A 55 20.31 -1.75 -0.34
N ALA A 56 21.01 -0.62 -0.41
CA ALA A 56 22.32 -0.45 0.21
C ALA A 56 22.28 -0.64 1.74
N LEU A 57 21.23 -0.16 2.39
CA LEU A 57 21.04 -0.33 3.83
C LEU A 57 20.88 -1.81 4.21
N SER A 58 20.16 -2.60 3.42
CA SER A 58 19.96 -4.03 3.72
C SER A 58 21.24 -4.85 3.60
N GLU A 59 22.14 -4.49 2.67
CA GLU A 59 23.43 -5.17 2.50
C GLU A 59 24.35 -5.00 3.71
N LEU A 60 24.23 -3.90 4.47
CA LEU A 60 25.02 -3.65 5.68
C LEU A 60 24.68 -4.62 6.82
N PHE A 61 23.49 -5.23 6.79
CA PHE A 61 23.00 -6.12 7.84
C PHE A 61 23.05 -7.61 7.45
N ASN A 62 23.69 -7.98 6.33
CA ASN A 62 23.90 -9.37 5.94
C ASN A 62 24.89 -10.04 6.90
N GLY A 63 24.40 -11.02 7.68
CA GLY A 63 25.24 -11.79 8.60
C GLY A 63 24.51 -12.31 9.82
N SER A 64 25.23 -12.51 10.94
CA SER A 64 24.66 -12.93 12.22
C SER A 64 23.64 -11.91 12.72
N GLY A 65 22.38 -12.34 12.91
CA GLY A 65 21.27 -11.46 13.31
C GLY A 65 20.26 -11.17 12.20
N GLN A 66 20.31 -11.93 11.11
CA GLN A 66 19.42 -11.76 9.97
C GLN A 66 17.94 -11.95 10.35
N GLU A 67 17.64 -12.84 11.31
CA GLU A 67 16.28 -13.03 11.83
C GLU A 67 15.77 -11.78 12.54
N ILE A 68 16.60 -11.15 13.37
CA ILE A 68 16.25 -9.90 14.07
C ILE A 68 16.06 -8.77 13.07
N PHE A 69 16.94 -8.69 12.08
CA PHE A 69 16.84 -7.70 11.02
C PHE A 69 15.54 -7.86 10.21
N ASN A 70 15.23 -9.09 9.78
CA ASN A 70 14.00 -9.42 9.07
C ASN A 70 12.76 -9.09 9.91
N ALA A 71 12.75 -9.47 11.19
CA ALA A 71 11.68 -9.12 12.12
C ALA A 71 11.50 -7.61 12.25
N SER A 72 12.60 -6.85 12.33
CA SER A 72 12.57 -5.39 12.43
C SER A 72 12.01 -4.73 11.17
N ILE A 73 12.43 -5.18 9.99
CA ILE A 73 11.91 -4.71 8.70
C ILE A 73 10.40 -4.98 8.60
N LEU A 74 9.97 -6.20 8.97
CA LEU A 74 8.56 -6.56 8.94
C LEU A 74 7.74 -5.71 9.92
N ALA A 75 8.23 -5.53 11.14
CA ALA A 75 7.58 -4.67 12.12
C ALA A 75 7.44 -3.23 11.61
N PHE A 76 8.50 -2.68 11.00
CA PHE A 76 8.47 -1.36 10.38
C PHE A 76 7.45 -1.30 9.23
N ALA A 77 7.44 -2.30 8.34
CA ALA A 77 6.49 -2.37 7.24
C ALA A 77 5.03 -2.45 7.74
N VAL A 78 4.76 -3.22 8.80
CA VAL A 78 3.43 -3.31 9.44
C VAL A 78 2.99 -1.95 9.99
N VAL A 79 3.89 -1.23 10.67
CA VAL A 79 3.60 0.12 11.18
C VAL A 79 3.30 1.07 10.03
N MET A 80 4.10 1.05 8.97
CA MET A 80 3.91 1.91 7.79
C MET A 80 2.60 1.58 7.06
N LEU A 81 2.30 0.29 6.82
CA LEU A 81 1.04 -0.15 6.20
C LEU A 81 -0.17 0.27 7.04
N THR A 82 -0.08 0.11 8.36
CA THR A 82 -1.14 0.52 9.29
C THR A 82 -1.36 2.04 9.24
N TRP A 83 -0.27 2.80 9.35
CA TRP A 83 -0.31 4.26 9.27
C TRP A 83 -0.89 4.75 7.95
N HIS A 84 -0.38 4.24 6.83
CA HIS A 84 -0.85 4.60 5.50
C HIS A 84 -2.34 4.30 5.33
N ASN A 85 -2.77 3.09 5.71
CA ASN A 85 -4.16 2.66 5.56
C ASN A 85 -5.13 3.54 6.36
N VAL A 86 -4.76 3.88 7.60
CA VAL A 86 -5.55 4.78 8.47
C VAL A 86 -5.54 6.22 7.95
N TRP A 87 -4.37 6.71 7.51
CA TRP A 87 -4.20 8.07 7.00
C TRP A 87 -5.03 8.29 5.72
N MET A 88 -4.97 7.36 4.77
CA MET A 88 -5.74 7.43 3.53
C MET A 88 -7.25 7.38 3.76
N ALA A 89 -7.71 6.57 4.71
CA ALA A 89 -9.13 6.52 5.07
C ALA A 89 -9.67 7.89 5.52
N ARG A 90 -8.82 8.72 6.13
CA ARG A 90 -9.18 10.06 6.62
C ARG A 90 -8.97 11.16 5.58
N HIS A 91 -7.77 11.21 4.98
CA HIS A 91 -7.31 12.38 4.20
C HIS A 91 -7.46 12.22 2.68
N GLY A 92 -7.87 11.05 2.18
CA GLY A 92 -7.96 10.82 0.73
C GLY A 92 -8.89 11.81 0.01
N ARG A 93 -9.98 12.27 0.66
CA ARG A 93 -10.89 13.27 0.07
C ARG A 93 -10.32 14.70 0.15
N GLU A 94 -9.61 15.04 1.21
CA GLU A 94 -8.96 16.33 1.38
C GLU A 94 -7.86 16.49 0.33
N MET A 95 -7.04 15.45 0.14
CA MET A 95 -6.01 15.42 -0.89
C MET A 95 -6.60 15.61 -2.30
N ALA A 96 -7.71 14.93 -2.61
CA ALA A 96 -8.38 15.12 -3.90
C ALA A 96 -8.87 16.56 -4.09
N ALA A 97 -9.40 17.19 -3.04
CA ALA A 97 -9.83 18.59 -3.06
C ALA A 97 -8.65 19.56 -3.23
N GLU A 98 -7.53 19.32 -2.54
CA GLU A 98 -6.31 20.13 -2.70
C GLU A 98 -5.71 20.04 -4.10
N LEU A 99 -5.71 18.85 -4.70
CA LEU A 99 -5.26 18.65 -6.08
C LEU A 99 -6.17 19.36 -7.08
N HIS A 100 -7.49 19.31 -6.85
CA HIS A 100 -8.46 20.03 -7.66
C HIS A 100 -8.21 21.54 -7.58
N ALA A 101 -8.07 22.09 -6.37
CA ALA A 101 -7.78 23.51 -6.16
C ALA A 101 -6.43 23.93 -6.78
N ALA A 102 -5.40 23.07 -6.71
CA ALA A 102 -4.13 23.33 -7.37
C ALA A 102 -4.26 23.38 -8.90
N GLY A 103 -5.09 22.52 -9.48
CA GLY A 103 -5.40 22.54 -10.91
C GLY A 103 -6.17 23.79 -11.33
N GLU A 104 -7.20 24.19 -10.57
CA GLU A 104 -7.97 25.43 -10.81
C GLU A 104 -7.08 26.66 -10.76
N ALA A 105 -6.17 26.75 -9.78
CA ALA A 105 -5.22 27.84 -9.65
C ALA A 105 -4.29 27.99 -10.88
N VAL A 106 -4.02 26.91 -11.60
CA VAL A 106 -3.28 26.95 -12.88
C VAL A 106 -4.16 27.41 -14.01
N VAL A 107 -5.42 26.96 -14.05
CA VAL A 107 -6.41 27.43 -15.07
C VAL A 107 -6.66 28.93 -14.96
N GLU A 108 -6.76 29.45 -13.74
CA GLU A 108 -6.91 30.88 -13.44
C GLU A 108 -5.64 31.69 -13.65
N GLY A 109 -4.50 31.05 -13.91
CA GLY A 109 -3.21 31.68 -14.10
C GLY A 109 -2.52 32.17 -12.83
N SER A 110 -3.04 31.84 -11.64
CA SER A 110 -2.44 32.19 -10.35
C SER A 110 -1.23 31.28 -9.97
N LYS A 111 -1.14 30.08 -10.54
CA LYS A 111 0.00 29.18 -10.42
C LYS A 111 0.55 28.75 -11.77
N SER A 112 1.85 28.43 -11.80
CA SER A 112 2.51 27.97 -13.02
C SER A 112 2.30 26.46 -13.24
N LEU A 113 2.41 26.02 -14.50
CA LEU A 113 2.44 24.59 -14.85
C LEU A 113 3.60 23.83 -14.18
N ALA A 114 4.73 24.52 -13.93
CA ALA A 114 5.86 23.95 -13.20
C ALA A 114 5.48 23.62 -11.75
N ALA A 115 4.71 24.47 -11.08
CA ALA A 115 4.21 24.19 -9.73
C ALA A 115 3.26 22.97 -9.72
N LEU A 116 2.43 22.83 -10.75
CA LEU A 116 1.57 21.67 -10.91
C LEU A 116 2.39 20.38 -11.12
N GLY A 117 3.40 20.44 -11.99
CA GLY A 117 4.34 19.33 -12.20
C GLY A 117 5.06 18.92 -10.92
N ALA A 118 5.46 19.89 -10.09
CA ALA A 118 6.10 19.63 -8.79
C ALA A 118 5.13 18.94 -7.80
N VAL A 119 3.88 19.37 -7.73
CA VAL A 119 2.85 18.74 -6.90
C VAL A 119 2.65 17.28 -7.32
N VAL A 120 2.52 17.03 -8.63
CA VAL A 120 2.42 15.65 -9.17
C VAL A 120 3.66 14.83 -8.86
N ALA A 121 4.86 15.43 -9.01
CA ALA A 121 6.13 14.74 -8.71
C ALA A 121 6.21 14.30 -7.25
N ILE A 122 5.86 15.18 -6.32
CA ILE A 122 5.87 14.87 -4.87
C ILE A 122 4.84 13.77 -4.55
N ALA A 123 3.65 13.85 -5.10
CA ALA A 123 2.61 12.86 -4.88
C ALA A 123 3.03 11.48 -5.43
N VAL A 124 3.50 11.41 -6.67
CA VAL A 124 3.97 10.16 -7.29
C VAL A 124 5.22 9.62 -6.59
N LEU A 125 6.17 10.48 -6.19
CA LEU A 125 7.33 10.09 -5.39
C LEU A 125 6.89 9.36 -4.11
N ARG A 126 5.89 9.90 -3.44
CA ARG A 126 5.35 9.31 -2.21
C ARG A 126 4.80 7.91 -2.48
N GLU A 127 3.83 7.78 -3.41
CA GLU A 127 3.17 6.50 -3.67
C GLU A 127 4.16 5.43 -4.17
N VAL A 128 5.07 5.78 -5.08
CA VAL A 128 6.08 4.82 -5.57
C VAL A 128 7.12 4.48 -4.51
N SER A 129 7.47 5.41 -3.61
CA SER A 129 8.35 5.11 -2.47
C SER A 129 7.68 4.15 -1.48
N GLU A 130 6.36 4.28 -1.26
CA GLU A 130 5.59 3.35 -0.44
C GLU A 130 5.59 1.94 -1.08
N VAL A 131 5.42 1.83 -2.40
CA VAL A 131 5.60 0.55 -3.14
C VAL A 131 6.95 -0.08 -2.82
N VAL A 132 8.03 0.68 -2.92
CA VAL A 132 9.39 0.18 -2.66
C VAL A 132 9.51 -0.38 -1.24
N LEU A 133 9.08 0.39 -0.24
CA LEU A 133 9.19 -0.01 1.17
C LEU A 133 8.34 -1.25 1.48
N PHE A 134 7.11 -1.29 0.96
CA PHE A 134 6.22 -2.43 1.19
C PHE A 134 6.68 -3.70 0.47
N LEU A 135 7.18 -3.58 -0.76
CA LEU A 135 7.76 -4.72 -1.47
C LEU A 135 9.01 -5.23 -0.78
N TYR A 136 9.78 -4.33 -0.15
CA TYR A 136 10.93 -4.73 0.67
C TYR A 136 10.47 -5.57 1.87
N GLY A 137 9.41 -5.14 2.58
CA GLY A 137 8.81 -5.91 3.66
C GLY A 137 8.30 -7.28 3.20
N VAL A 138 7.63 -7.34 2.03
CA VAL A 138 7.17 -8.61 1.44
C VAL A 138 8.35 -9.51 1.06
N ALA A 139 9.44 -8.94 0.52
CA ALA A 139 10.65 -9.71 0.20
C ALA A 139 11.29 -10.29 1.48
N ALA A 140 11.40 -9.48 2.54
CA ALA A 140 11.91 -9.95 3.83
C ALA A 140 11.06 -11.10 4.41
N ALA A 141 9.73 -10.99 4.34
CA ALA A 141 8.81 -12.05 4.77
C ALA A 141 8.97 -13.38 4.00
N GLN A 142 9.38 -13.31 2.74
CA GLN A 142 9.48 -14.47 1.84
C GLN A 142 10.91 -15.00 1.70
N GLY A 143 11.86 -14.49 2.49
CA GLY A 143 13.27 -14.88 2.42
C GLY A 143 13.99 -14.35 1.18
N GLY A 144 13.50 -13.29 0.57
CA GLY A 144 14.13 -12.60 -0.55
C GLY A 144 13.18 -12.27 -1.70
N ALA A 145 13.67 -11.45 -2.63
CA ALA A 145 12.92 -11.10 -3.84
C ALA A 145 12.83 -12.31 -4.77
N SER A 146 11.62 -12.64 -5.21
CA SER A 146 11.37 -13.75 -6.12
C SER A 146 10.87 -13.26 -7.49
N PHE A 147 11.11 -14.05 -8.55
CA PHE A 147 10.56 -13.76 -9.88
C PHE A 147 9.03 -13.61 -9.85
N ALA A 148 8.34 -14.42 -9.04
CA ALA A 148 6.90 -14.34 -8.86
C ALA A 148 6.46 -12.99 -8.25
N MET A 149 7.28 -12.38 -7.39
CA MET A 149 7.04 -11.04 -6.83
C MET A 149 7.15 -9.97 -7.91
N VAL A 150 8.16 -10.04 -8.76
CA VAL A 150 8.35 -9.12 -9.90
C VAL A 150 7.16 -9.21 -10.87
N VAL A 151 6.76 -10.43 -11.25
CA VAL A 151 5.57 -10.65 -12.10
C VAL A 151 4.32 -10.07 -11.44
N GLY A 152 4.12 -10.31 -10.13
CA GLY A 152 3.00 -9.74 -9.38
C GLY A 152 2.99 -8.20 -9.41
N GLY A 153 4.15 -7.58 -9.23
CA GLY A 153 4.31 -6.13 -9.33
C GLY A 153 3.93 -5.58 -10.71
N PHE A 154 4.42 -6.19 -11.79
CA PHE A 154 4.06 -5.78 -13.15
C PHE A 154 2.57 -5.98 -13.47
N VAL A 155 1.97 -7.09 -13.03
CA VAL A 155 0.52 -7.30 -13.18
C VAL A 155 -0.27 -6.26 -12.39
N GLY A 156 0.14 -5.95 -11.16
CA GLY A 156 -0.46 -4.90 -10.33
C GLY A 156 -0.38 -3.52 -10.99
N LEU A 157 0.80 -3.16 -11.53
CA LEU A 157 1.03 -1.92 -12.27
C LEU A 157 0.08 -1.83 -13.49
N PHE A 158 0.02 -2.89 -14.30
CA PHE A 158 -0.81 -2.92 -15.50
C PHE A 158 -2.30 -2.79 -15.15
N LEU A 159 -2.79 -3.57 -14.19
CA LEU A 159 -4.18 -3.54 -13.77
C LEU A 159 -4.55 -2.19 -13.11
N GLY A 160 -3.69 -1.63 -12.26
CA GLY A 160 -3.90 -0.33 -11.66
C GLY A 160 -4.00 0.79 -12.70
N ALA A 161 -3.05 0.81 -13.64
CA ALA A 161 -3.06 1.77 -14.75
C ALA A 161 -4.29 1.60 -15.66
N LEU A 162 -4.68 0.35 -15.95
CA LEU A 162 -5.87 0.07 -16.77
C LEU A 162 -7.15 0.57 -16.10
N VAL A 163 -7.33 0.31 -14.80
CA VAL A 163 -8.51 0.77 -14.05
C VAL A 163 -8.53 2.30 -13.96
N CYS A 164 -7.39 2.94 -13.73
CA CYS A 164 -7.30 4.40 -13.75
C CYS A 164 -7.67 4.98 -15.11
N LEU A 165 -7.14 4.43 -16.18
CA LEU A 165 -7.44 4.88 -17.55
C LEU A 165 -8.92 4.69 -17.87
N ALA A 166 -9.49 3.52 -17.54
CA ALA A 166 -10.91 3.24 -17.75
C ALA A 166 -11.81 4.21 -16.96
N THR A 167 -11.44 4.55 -15.72
CA THR A 167 -12.14 5.52 -14.89
C THR A 167 -12.03 6.93 -15.48
N TYR A 168 -10.83 7.33 -15.91
CA TYR A 168 -10.58 8.64 -16.55
C TYR A 168 -11.38 8.82 -17.85
N LEU A 169 -11.48 7.77 -18.66
CA LEU A 169 -12.27 7.77 -19.90
C LEU A 169 -13.79 7.66 -19.67
N GLY A 170 -14.24 7.53 -18.42
CA GLY A 170 -15.65 7.36 -18.07
C GLY A 170 -16.24 6.00 -18.47
N LEU A 171 -15.39 5.03 -18.86
CA LEU A 171 -15.82 3.69 -19.25
C LEU A 171 -16.29 2.85 -18.07
N VAL A 172 -15.76 3.13 -16.88
CA VAL A 172 -16.07 2.42 -15.65
C VAL A 172 -16.31 3.44 -14.53
N SER A 173 -17.49 3.39 -13.94
CA SER A 173 -17.85 4.20 -12.76
C SER A 173 -17.82 3.31 -11.51
N ILE A 174 -16.62 2.88 -11.10
CA ILE A 174 -16.48 2.16 -9.83
C ILE A 174 -16.41 3.19 -8.70
N PRO A 175 -17.35 3.17 -7.75
CA PRO A 175 -17.25 4.05 -6.60
C PRO A 175 -15.96 3.76 -5.84
N GLN A 176 -15.08 4.75 -5.74
CA GLN A 176 -13.77 4.66 -5.10
C GLN A 176 -13.83 4.02 -3.71
N ARG A 177 -14.91 4.30 -2.96
CA ARG A 177 -15.15 3.72 -1.62
C ARG A 177 -15.10 2.19 -1.58
N TYR A 178 -15.55 1.50 -2.64
CA TYR A 178 -15.51 0.03 -2.69
C TYR A 178 -14.12 -0.49 -3.00
N LEU A 179 -13.42 0.13 -3.94
CA LEU A 179 -12.02 -0.22 -4.25
C LEU A 179 -11.14 -0.03 -3.01
N PHE A 180 -11.19 1.16 -2.39
CA PHE A 180 -10.42 1.41 -1.17
C PHE A 180 -10.86 0.53 0.01
N GLY A 181 -12.15 0.24 0.16
CA GLY A 181 -12.64 -0.63 1.20
C GLY A 181 -12.09 -2.06 1.09
N VAL A 182 -12.15 -2.64 -0.09
CA VAL A 182 -11.64 -4.00 -0.36
C VAL A 182 -10.12 -4.06 -0.25
N THR A 183 -9.40 -3.13 -0.88
CA THR A 183 -7.93 -3.12 -0.82
C THR A 183 -7.42 -2.85 0.59
N SER A 184 -8.06 -1.96 1.35
CA SER A 184 -7.73 -1.71 2.77
C SER A 184 -7.92 -2.93 3.64
N ALA A 185 -9.00 -3.71 3.43
CA ALA A 185 -9.21 -4.97 4.15
C ALA A 185 -8.14 -6.01 3.81
N LEU A 186 -7.79 -6.16 2.52
CA LEU A 186 -6.74 -7.08 2.09
C LEU A 186 -5.36 -6.67 2.63
N ILE A 187 -5.06 -5.38 2.66
CA ILE A 187 -3.81 -4.87 3.24
C ILE A 187 -3.76 -5.06 4.76
N ALA A 188 -4.90 -4.93 5.45
CA ALA A 188 -4.96 -5.21 6.87
C ALA A 188 -4.65 -6.68 7.17
N LEU A 189 -5.17 -7.61 6.37
CA LEU A 189 -4.86 -9.04 6.47
C LEU A 189 -3.38 -9.31 6.16
N LEU A 190 -2.84 -8.68 5.11
CA LEU A 190 -1.43 -8.78 4.76
C LEU A 190 -0.52 -8.27 5.89
N ALA A 191 -0.83 -7.09 6.45
CA ALA A 191 -0.07 -6.51 7.56
C ALA A 191 -0.09 -7.41 8.80
N ALA A 192 -1.25 -8.00 9.12
CA ALA A 192 -1.36 -8.97 10.22
C ALA A 192 -0.53 -10.23 9.97
N GLY A 193 -0.53 -10.74 8.73
CA GLY A 193 0.33 -11.86 8.33
C GLY A 193 1.82 -11.53 8.45
N MET A 194 2.23 -10.33 8.03
CA MET A 194 3.62 -9.85 8.18
C MET A 194 4.01 -9.70 9.66
N ALA A 195 3.08 -9.25 10.52
CA ALA A 195 3.31 -9.17 11.96
C ALA A 195 3.52 -10.56 12.58
N ALA A 196 2.69 -11.54 12.22
CA ALA A 196 2.87 -12.92 12.63
C ALA A 196 4.21 -13.51 12.13
N GLN A 197 4.61 -13.18 10.89
CA GLN A 197 5.90 -13.60 10.34
C GLN A 197 7.09 -12.95 11.08
N ALA A 198 6.96 -11.70 11.52
CA ALA A 198 7.97 -11.05 12.35
C ALA A 198 8.18 -11.81 13.67
N ILE A 199 7.10 -12.29 14.28
CA ILE A 199 7.17 -13.15 15.46
C ILE A 199 7.89 -14.47 15.14
N ALA A 200 7.58 -15.11 14.00
CA ALA A 200 8.27 -16.34 13.59
C ALA A 200 9.80 -16.16 13.52
N PHE A 201 10.27 -15.02 13.00
CA PHE A 201 11.71 -14.72 12.99
C PHE A 201 12.29 -14.51 14.38
N LEU A 202 11.56 -13.88 15.31
CA LEU A 202 12.00 -13.70 16.69
C LEU A 202 12.02 -15.02 17.47
N GLU A 203 11.09 -15.93 17.17
CA GLU A 203 11.08 -17.29 17.70
C GLU A 203 12.28 -18.09 17.17
N GLN A 204 12.58 -18.01 15.87
CA GLN A 204 13.76 -18.64 15.27
C GLN A 204 15.08 -18.12 15.86
N ALA A 205 15.14 -16.83 16.19
CA ALA A 205 16.27 -16.21 16.88
C ALA A 205 16.37 -16.58 18.38
N ASN A 206 15.44 -17.39 18.92
CA ASN A 206 15.32 -17.70 20.35
C ASN A 206 15.18 -16.49 21.28
N ILE A 207 14.66 -15.37 20.74
CA ILE A 207 14.39 -14.16 21.54
C ILE A 207 13.02 -14.25 22.19
N LEU A 208 12.03 -14.78 21.47
CA LEU A 208 10.67 -15.04 21.96
C LEU A 208 10.49 -16.55 22.11
N THR A 209 10.36 -16.97 23.36
CA THR A 209 10.12 -18.40 23.74
C THR A 209 8.77 -18.57 24.43
N ALA A 210 8.04 -17.46 24.62
CA ALA A 210 6.72 -17.51 25.24
C ALA A 210 5.67 -17.85 24.18
N LEU A 211 4.76 -18.78 24.51
CA LEU A 211 3.65 -19.20 23.63
C LEU A 211 4.12 -19.76 22.26
N ASP A 212 5.29 -20.40 22.25
CA ASP A 212 5.87 -21.04 21.06
C ASP A 212 5.19 -22.37 20.70
N GLN A 213 4.18 -22.78 21.46
CA GLN A 213 3.44 -24.02 21.21
C GLN A 213 2.62 -23.88 19.93
N THR A 214 2.74 -24.87 19.04
CA THR A 214 1.89 -25.00 17.86
C THR A 214 0.44 -25.25 18.29
N VAL A 215 -0.49 -24.41 17.81
CA VAL A 215 -1.90 -24.49 18.22
C VAL A 215 -2.65 -25.54 17.41
N TRP A 216 -2.36 -25.65 16.11
CA TRP A 216 -2.92 -26.68 15.22
C TRP A 216 -1.95 -27.05 14.11
N ASP A 217 -2.22 -28.16 13.46
CA ASP A 217 -1.53 -28.57 12.24
C ASP A 217 -2.57 -28.80 11.14
N THR A 218 -2.58 -27.92 10.15
CA THR A 218 -3.43 -28.00 8.95
C THR A 218 -2.62 -28.31 7.69
N SER A 219 -1.34 -28.64 7.81
CA SER A 219 -0.45 -28.93 6.68
C SER A 219 -0.91 -30.15 5.87
N TRP A 220 -1.68 -31.07 6.49
CA TRP A 220 -2.30 -32.21 5.80
C TRP A 220 -3.41 -31.79 4.83
N LEU A 221 -4.07 -30.65 5.05
CA LEU A 221 -5.14 -30.14 4.20
C LEU A 221 -4.60 -29.17 3.17
N ILE A 222 -3.80 -28.20 3.61
CA ILE A 222 -3.18 -27.17 2.76
C ILE A 222 -1.73 -27.03 3.18
N SER A 223 -0.83 -27.63 2.41
CA SER A 223 0.61 -27.47 2.63
C SER A 223 1.05 -26.04 2.30
N ASP A 224 1.89 -25.44 3.16
CA ASP A 224 2.47 -24.10 2.96
C ASP A 224 3.25 -24.00 1.63
N SER A 225 3.82 -25.10 1.16
CA SER A 225 4.53 -25.16 -0.14
C SER A 225 3.62 -25.25 -1.35
N SER A 226 2.32 -25.57 -1.17
CA SER A 226 1.34 -25.66 -2.26
C SER A 226 1.04 -24.30 -2.87
N PHE A 227 0.51 -24.27 -4.10
CA PHE A 227 0.09 -23.02 -4.74
C PHE A 227 -0.99 -22.29 -3.91
N LEU A 228 -1.97 -23.04 -3.39
CA LEU A 228 -3.03 -22.49 -2.53
C LEU A 228 -2.48 -22.02 -1.19
N GLY A 229 -1.61 -22.82 -0.52
CA GLY A 229 -0.99 -22.45 0.75
C GLY A 229 -0.20 -21.15 0.63
N ARG A 230 0.65 -21.02 -0.39
CA ARG A 230 1.39 -19.78 -0.67
C ARG A 230 0.47 -18.59 -1.00
N GLY A 231 -0.64 -18.84 -1.69
CA GLY A 231 -1.64 -17.82 -1.96
C GLY A 231 -2.33 -17.33 -0.68
N LEU A 232 -2.78 -18.25 0.17
CA LEU A 232 -3.42 -17.93 1.45
C LEU A 232 -2.42 -17.32 2.46
N HIS A 233 -1.19 -17.84 2.50
CA HIS A 233 -0.12 -17.23 3.30
C HIS A 233 0.06 -15.75 2.93
N THR A 234 0.09 -15.45 1.63
CA THR A 234 0.28 -14.09 1.13
C THR A 234 -0.93 -13.19 1.37
N LEU A 235 -2.17 -13.71 1.22
CA LEU A 235 -3.39 -12.91 1.30
C LEU A 235 -3.87 -12.67 2.73
N ILE A 236 -3.82 -13.70 3.54
CA ILE A 236 -4.41 -13.71 4.90
C ILE A 236 -3.42 -14.11 5.99
N GLY A 237 -2.14 -14.27 5.66
CA GLY A 237 -1.14 -14.70 6.63
C GLY A 237 -1.28 -16.16 7.08
N TYR A 238 -1.89 -17.04 6.26
CA TYR A 238 -2.07 -18.44 6.61
C TYR A 238 -0.72 -19.14 6.85
N VAL A 239 -0.64 -19.87 7.96
CA VAL A 239 0.48 -20.76 8.32
C VAL A 239 -0.12 -22.11 8.72
N GLY A 240 0.39 -23.21 8.17
CA GLY A 240 -0.13 -24.55 8.43
C GLY A 240 0.04 -24.98 9.89
N GLN A 241 1.09 -24.50 10.56
CA GLN A 241 1.44 -24.81 11.96
C GLN A 241 1.76 -23.52 12.73
N PRO A 242 0.76 -22.65 13.01
CA PRO A 242 1.02 -21.40 13.70
C PRO A 242 1.27 -21.62 15.20
N THR A 243 2.16 -20.82 15.76
CA THR A 243 2.34 -20.73 17.22
C THR A 243 1.21 -19.88 17.85
N ALA A 244 0.98 -20.07 19.15
CA ALA A 244 0.00 -19.25 19.87
C ALA A 244 0.39 -17.76 19.84
N MET A 245 1.68 -17.43 19.93
CA MET A 245 2.16 -16.06 19.84
C MET A 245 1.86 -15.43 18.49
N GLN A 246 2.11 -16.13 17.39
CA GLN A 246 1.78 -15.67 16.04
C GLN A 246 0.30 -15.34 15.89
N LEU A 247 -0.59 -16.18 16.40
CA LEU A 247 -2.04 -15.95 16.36
C LEU A 247 -2.47 -14.75 17.20
N VAL A 248 -1.90 -14.60 18.40
CA VAL A 248 -2.19 -13.45 19.26
C VAL A 248 -1.78 -12.16 18.58
N VAL A 249 -0.57 -12.09 18.00
CA VAL A 249 -0.06 -10.90 17.33
C VAL A 249 -0.86 -10.62 16.05
N TYR A 250 -1.22 -11.65 15.29
CA TYR A 250 -2.09 -11.52 14.12
C TYR A 250 -3.44 -10.89 14.50
N ALA A 251 -4.12 -11.45 15.49
CA ALA A 251 -5.42 -10.94 15.95
C ALA A 251 -5.31 -9.53 16.55
N ALA A 252 -4.26 -9.26 17.34
CA ALA A 252 -4.00 -7.95 17.92
C ALA A 252 -3.77 -6.89 16.82
N THR A 253 -2.98 -7.20 15.80
CA THR A 253 -2.71 -6.29 14.68
C THR A 253 -4.00 -5.95 13.92
N LEU A 254 -4.83 -6.96 13.61
CA LEU A 254 -6.13 -6.73 12.98
C LEU A 254 -7.04 -5.87 13.87
N ALA A 255 -7.13 -6.19 15.16
CA ALA A 255 -7.96 -5.42 16.10
C ALA A 255 -7.51 -3.97 16.18
N VAL A 256 -6.19 -3.72 16.30
CA VAL A 256 -5.62 -2.36 16.31
C VAL A 256 -5.95 -1.62 15.01
N MET A 257 -5.75 -2.24 13.85
CA MET A 257 -6.07 -1.60 12.57
C MET A 257 -7.56 -1.27 12.46
N ILE A 258 -8.45 -2.19 12.83
CA ILE A 258 -9.90 -1.96 12.80
C ILE A 258 -10.30 -0.81 13.76
N VAL A 259 -9.74 -0.79 14.96
CA VAL A 259 -9.99 0.26 15.94
C VAL A 259 -9.49 1.61 15.42
N LEU A 260 -8.27 1.68 14.90
CA LEU A 260 -7.71 2.91 14.34
C LEU A 260 -8.53 3.41 13.15
N MET A 261 -8.94 2.51 12.25
CA MET A 261 -9.78 2.87 11.11
C MET A 261 -11.17 3.37 11.55
N LYS A 262 -11.75 2.82 12.62
CA LYS A 262 -13.03 3.31 13.18
C LYS A 262 -12.88 4.64 13.90
N LEU A 263 -11.80 4.85 14.64
CA LEU A 263 -11.56 6.08 15.41
C LEU A 263 -11.13 7.25 14.52
N PHE A 264 -10.31 6.95 13.51
CA PHE A 264 -9.70 7.96 12.64
C PHE A 264 -10.20 7.90 11.20
N GLY A 265 -11.08 6.96 10.85
CA GLY A 265 -11.73 6.89 9.55
C GLY A 265 -12.63 8.09 9.28
N ALA A 266 -12.94 8.33 7.99
CA ALA A 266 -13.75 9.47 7.60
C ALA A 266 -15.09 9.50 8.33
N PRO A 267 -15.54 10.65 8.84
CA PRO A 267 -16.88 10.79 9.38
C PRO A 267 -17.92 10.41 8.32
N PRO A 268 -19.09 9.88 8.71
CA PRO A 268 -20.16 9.57 7.77
C PRO A 268 -20.53 10.85 6.99
N PRO A 269 -20.92 10.73 5.69
CA PRO A 269 -21.30 11.88 4.91
C PRO A 269 -22.43 12.61 5.62
N GLU A 270 -22.28 13.93 5.83
CA GLU A 270 -23.37 14.76 6.34
C GLU A 270 -24.57 14.56 5.42
N ARG A 271 -25.68 14.14 6.00
CA ARG A 271 -26.96 14.11 5.26
C ARG A 271 -27.23 15.55 4.83
N PRO A 272 -27.51 15.82 3.54
CA PRO A 272 -27.88 17.17 3.13
C PRO A 272 -29.03 17.61 4.03
N ARG A 273 -28.81 18.72 4.75
CA ARG A 273 -29.91 19.41 5.42
C ARG A 273 -30.90 19.77 4.32
N ILE A 274 -31.99 19.05 4.24
CA ILE A 274 -33.14 19.51 3.47
C ILE A 274 -33.52 20.83 4.15
N ALA A 275 -33.20 21.93 3.49
CA ALA A 275 -33.68 23.24 3.90
C ALA A 275 -35.21 23.12 3.92
N ALA A 276 -35.79 23.20 5.12
CA ALA A 276 -37.22 23.34 5.26
C ALA A 276 -37.59 24.59 4.47
N ALA A 277 -38.26 24.37 3.35
CA ALA A 277 -38.87 25.47 2.61
C ALA A 277 -39.98 26.05 3.52
N GLU A 278 -39.72 27.25 4.06
CA GLU A 278 -40.77 28.15 4.54
C GLU A 278 -41.41 28.88 3.36
#